data_77ba43124e0c136352475d0949bdd75e
#
_entry.id   77ba43124e0c136352475d0949bdd75e
#
_cell.length_a   1.000
_cell.length_b   1.000
_cell.length_c   1.000
_cell.angle_alpha   90.00
_cell.angle_beta   90.00
_cell.angle_gamma   90.00
#
_symmetry.space_group_name_H-M   'P 1'
#
loop_
_entity.id
_entity.type
_entity.pdbx_description
1 polymer ?
#
loop_
_entity_poly.entity_id
_entity_poly.type
_entity_poly.pdbx_seq_one_letter_code
_entity_poly.pdbx_strand_id
1 'polypeptide(L)'
;MSRSERDIGSDARSRPIPGRAGPSPELEQTRHLEQLLSAKEVVVVCGPGGVGKTTIAASLAATAAARLGGRVLVLTVDPARRLADALGVGGLGNVARRVPDDAFAAAGVRPRGELYAAMLDMSESWDALVRRHAPDAATAQEILANPLYRNITRRFAQGHDYIAMERLFELHEDGEYDLLVVDTPPSLNALDLLDAPGRMAEFFSSRLLRWLIVPYRSRLVNFASRPFYQVADRILGSQFLEDLAGFFILFQTMRDGFVARAEAVNRLIRDVRTTFVVVTTLEATPAVDAEQLIESLRERHLHLGLLVCNKVLPASFSDPPVGRTAELLDERAFELASVLVDRLPSDPETAGRPSGEMVGRVLAEVARSFANFRLVATREAELLHEFSASHEVTATVPYHPGHVTDLHGLLDVGAKVWGDEVAVASGGAASRAVSRSRSSHGSGRGSKSGTSMVRDTAASVEVGKTPLKEPGSDAGS
;
A
#
# COMPACT_ATOMS: atom_id res chain seq x y z
N MET A 1 12.92 -4.26 90.29
CA MET A 1 13.75 -5.29 89.64
C MET A 1 13.39 -5.27 88.19
N SER A 2 13.92 -4.46 87.52
CA SER A 2 14.93 -4.31 86.45
C SER A 2 15.21 -5.55 85.58
N ARG A 3 14.90 -5.47 84.30
CA ARG A 3 15.75 -6.02 83.25
C ARG A 3 15.47 -5.29 81.91
N SER A 4 16.49 -4.62 81.50
CA SER A 4 16.74 -3.98 80.24
C SER A 4 16.82 -5.01 79.15
N GLU A 5 16.02 -4.91 78.07
CA GLU A 5 16.24 -5.58 76.80
C GLU A 5 16.81 -4.59 75.83
N ARG A 6 17.99 -4.93 75.30
CA ARG A 6 18.73 -4.17 74.31
C ARG A 6 18.13 -4.44 72.91
N ASP A 7 17.72 -3.41 72.28
CA ASP A 7 17.31 -3.30 70.94
C ASP A 7 18.55 -3.51 69.99
N ILE A 8 18.58 -4.61 69.24
CA ILE A 8 19.61 -4.89 68.25
C ILE A 8 18.99 -4.47 66.92
N GLY A 9 19.30 -3.25 66.49
CA GLY A 9 18.96 -2.77 65.16
C GLY A 9 19.61 -3.60 64.06
N SER A 10 18.80 -4.30 63.27
CA SER A 10 19.20 -4.91 62.00
C SER A 10 18.90 -3.95 60.85
N ASP A 11 19.83 -3.04 60.58
CA ASP A 11 19.84 -2.22 59.38
C ASP A 11 20.45 -3.03 58.22
N ALA A 12 19.69 -4.01 57.72
CA ALA A 12 19.98 -4.70 56.48
C ALA A 12 19.32 -3.94 55.33
N ARG A 13 19.96 -2.86 54.89
CA ARG A 13 19.63 -2.23 53.60
C ARG A 13 19.84 -3.24 52.48
N SER A 14 18.75 -3.88 52.05
CA SER A 14 18.67 -4.66 50.84
C SER A 14 19.08 -3.76 49.67
N ARG A 15 20.29 -3.98 49.15
CA ARG A 15 20.68 -3.38 47.85
C ARG A 15 19.66 -3.88 46.81
N PRO A 16 19.01 -3.00 46.03
CA PRO A 16 18.19 -3.46 44.92
C PRO A 16 19.07 -4.21 43.94
N ILE A 17 18.69 -5.45 43.67
CA ILE A 17 19.23 -6.24 42.56
C ILE A 17 19.01 -5.39 41.30
N PRO A 18 20.04 -5.15 40.43
CA PRO A 18 19.84 -4.43 39.19
C PRO A 18 18.76 -5.16 38.39
N GLY A 19 17.61 -4.50 38.23
CA GLY A 19 16.46 -5.04 37.53
C GLY A 19 16.90 -5.46 36.14
N ARG A 20 16.48 -6.65 35.70
CA ARG A 20 16.44 -6.99 34.31
C ARG A 20 15.73 -5.83 33.60
N ALA A 21 16.45 -5.12 32.75
CA ALA A 21 15.82 -4.18 31.82
C ALA A 21 14.72 -4.97 31.11
N GLY A 22 13.48 -4.46 31.13
CA GLY A 22 12.39 -5.01 30.35
C GLY A 22 12.79 -5.06 28.87
N PRO A 23 12.13 -5.84 28.05
CA PRO A 23 12.38 -5.84 26.63
C PRO A 23 12.27 -4.40 26.11
N SER A 24 13.09 -4.05 25.10
CA SER A 24 12.98 -2.73 24.46
C SER A 24 11.57 -2.57 23.86
N PRO A 25 11.04 -1.34 23.76
CA PRO A 25 9.73 -1.09 23.15
C PRO A 25 9.59 -1.71 21.74
N GLU A 26 10.67 -1.76 20.99
CA GLU A 26 10.74 -2.37 19.66
C GLU A 26 10.54 -3.90 19.72
N LEU A 27 11.16 -4.58 20.67
CA LEU A 27 10.96 -6.02 20.88
C LEU A 27 9.54 -6.34 21.34
N GLU A 28 8.90 -5.46 22.09
CA GLU A 28 7.48 -5.60 22.46
C GLU A 28 6.57 -5.42 21.25
N GLN A 29 6.83 -4.41 20.41
CA GLN A 29 6.09 -4.17 19.17
C GLN A 29 6.22 -5.36 18.20
N THR A 30 7.44 -5.86 17.98
CA THR A 30 7.70 -7.03 17.12
C THR A 30 6.89 -8.24 17.57
N ARG A 31 6.92 -8.56 18.87
CA ARG A 31 6.16 -9.69 19.42
C ARG A 31 4.66 -9.51 19.29
N HIS A 32 4.18 -8.28 19.52
CA HIS A 32 2.77 -7.97 19.44
C HIS A 32 2.25 -8.16 18.02
N LEU A 33 2.98 -7.66 17.01
CA LEU A 33 2.59 -7.79 15.61
C LEU A 33 2.67 -9.24 15.10
N GLU A 34 3.69 -10.01 15.52
CA GLU A 34 3.77 -11.44 15.21
C GLU A 34 2.60 -12.21 15.81
N GLN A 35 2.25 -11.95 17.07
CA GLN A 35 1.09 -12.56 17.73
C GLN A 35 -0.22 -12.15 17.06
N LEU A 36 -0.36 -10.87 16.72
CA LEU A 36 -1.54 -10.37 16.03
C LEU A 36 -1.73 -11.09 14.70
N LEU A 37 -0.73 -11.08 13.83
CA LEU A 37 -0.85 -11.62 12.46
C LEU A 37 -0.94 -13.15 12.44
N SER A 38 -0.25 -13.85 13.35
CA SER A 38 -0.35 -15.31 13.43
C SER A 38 -1.72 -15.80 13.93
N ALA A 39 -2.51 -14.93 14.58
CA ALA A 39 -3.87 -15.24 15.02
C ALA A 39 -4.95 -14.83 14.01
N LYS A 40 -4.57 -14.26 12.86
CA LYS A 40 -5.49 -13.74 11.86
C LYS A 40 -5.40 -14.53 10.55
N GLU A 41 -6.54 -14.66 9.88
CA GLU A 41 -6.66 -15.23 8.55
C GLU A 41 -6.83 -14.15 7.48
N VAL A 42 -7.36 -12.97 7.88
CA VAL A 42 -7.60 -11.83 6.98
C VAL A 42 -7.08 -10.53 7.58
N VAL A 43 -6.30 -9.80 6.80
CA VAL A 43 -5.83 -8.44 7.09
C VAL A 43 -6.31 -7.50 6.00
N VAL A 44 -7.12 -6.52 6.35
CA VAL A 44 -7.62 -5.50 5.42
C VAL A 44 -6.84 -4.21 5.62
N VAL A 45 -6.05 -3.82 4.62
CA VAL A 45 -5.25 -2.58 4.65
C VAL A 45 -6.05 -1.46 4.04
N CYS A 46 -6.37 -0.44 4.82
CA CYS A 46 -7.22 0.67 4.44
C CYS A 46 -6.64 2.02 4.87
N GLY A 47 -7.22 3.12 4.40
CA GLY A 47 -6.76 4.48 4.69
C GLY A 47 -6.93 5.44 3.52
N PRO A 48 -6.57 6.72 3.68
CA PRO A 48 -6.69 7.76 2.66
C PRO A 48 -5.91 7.47 1.37
N GLY A 49 -6.18 8.24 0.32
CA GLY A 49 -5.47 8.15 -0.95
C GLY A 49 -4.00 8.60 -0.84
N GLY A 50 -3.08 7.92 -1.52
CA GLY A 50 -1.67 8.35 -1.63
C GLY A 50 -0.77 8.08 -0.41
N VAL A 51 -1.30 7.54 0.69
CA VAL A 51 -0.55 7.27 1.92
C VAL A 51 0.39 6.06 1.85
N GLY A 52 0.30 5.23 0.79
CA GLY A 52 1.18 4.07 0.59
C GLY A 52 0.57 2.72 1.01
N LYS A 53 -0.75 2.58 1.02
CA LYS A 53 -1.46 1.33 1.38
C LYS A 53 -0.91 0.10 0.68
N THR A 54 -0.79 0.15 -0.65
CA THR A 54 -0.28 -0.97 -1.47
C THR A 54 1.12 -1.39 -1.05
N THR A 55 2.00 -0.43 -0.79
CA THR A 55 3.37 -0.72 -0.29
C THR A 55 3.32 -1.38 1.07
N ILE A 56 2.51 -0.87 2.00
CA ILE A 56 2.38 -1.44 3.35
C ILE A 56 1.75 -2.83 3.29
N ALA A 57 0.68 -3.03 2.48
CA ALA A 57 0.06 -4.35 2.30
C ALA A 57 1.05 -5.39 1.76
N ALA A 58 1.79 -5.03 0.71
CA ALA A 58 2.82 -5.89 0.13
C ALA A 58 3.95 -6.19 1.14
N SER A 59 4.38 -5.18 1.90
CA SER A 59 5.41 -5.31 2.93
C SER A 59 4.96 -6.20 4.08
N LEU A 60 3.73 -6.06 4.54
CA LEU A 60 3.12 -6.93 5.56
C LEU A 60 3.07 -8.38 5.08
N ALA A 61 2.57 -8.63 3.86
CA ALA A 61 2.47 -9.96 3.30
C ALA A 61 3.85 -10.60 3.09
N ALA A 62 4.81 -9.87 2.52
CA ALA A 62 6.17 -10.36 2.28
C ALA A 62 6.88 -10.70 3.60
N THR A 63 6.74 -9.85 4.62
CA THR A 63 7.37 -10.06 5.93
C THR A 63 6.66 -11.17 6.70
N ALA A 64 5.33 -11.30 6.59
CA ALA A 64 4.59 -12.43 7.17
C ALA A 64 5.06 -13.77 6.56
N ALA A 65 5.16 -13.88 5.24
CA ALA A 65 5.70 -15.07 4.57
C ALA A 65 7.15 -15.37 4.99
N ALA A 66 7.97 -14.32 5.15
CA ALA A 66 9.35 -14.49 5.57
C ALA A 66 9.49 -14.99 7.02
N ARG A 67 8.62 -14.55 7.94
CA ARG A 67 8.77 -14.75 9.39
C ARG A 67 7.83 -15.77 9.99
N LEU A 68 6.54 -15.73 9.64
CA LEU A 68 5.51 -16.58 10.26
C LEU A 68 5.44 -17.96 9.61
N GLY A 69 5.76 -18.06 8.33
CA GLY A 69 5.56 -19.28 7.55
C GLY A 69 4.15 -19.34 6.94
N GLY A 70 3.77 -20.53 6.45
CA GLY A 70 2.47 -20.72 5.79
C GLY A 70 2.39 -20.14 4.38
N ARG A 71 1.19 -20.15 3.82
CA ARG A 71 0.89 -19.60 2.49
C ARG A 71 0.19 -18.24 2.66
N VAL A 72 0.88 -17.18 2.29
CA VAL A 72 0.39 -15.80 2.40
C VAL A 72 0.02 -15.28 1.02
N LEU A 73 -1.19 -14.72 0.87
CA LEU A 73 -1.62 -14.07 -0.35
C LEU A 73 -1.81 -12.57 -0.12
N VAL A 74 -1.20 -11.73 -0.97
CA VAL A 74 -1.55 -10.32 -1.10
C VAL A 74 -2.49 -10.14 -2.29
N LEU A 75 -3.70 -9.62 -2.03
CA LEU A 75 -4.69 -9.29 -3.03
C LEU A 75 -4.81 -7.77 -3.16
N THR A 76 -4.50 -7.22 -4.33
CA THR A 76 -4.76 -5.80 -4.61
C THR A 76 -6.00 -5.62 -5.48
N VAL A 77 -6.78 -4.59 -5.13
CA VAL A 77 -7.93 -4.13 -5.93
C VAL A 77 -7.51 -2.98 -6.87
N ASP A 78 -6.38 -2.35 -6.60
CA ASP A 78 -5.84 -1.27 -7.45
C ASP A 78 -5.15 -1.87 -8.68
N PRO A 79 -5.59 -1.52 -9.92
CA PRO A 79 -5.01 -2.03 -11.15
C PRO A 79 -3.60 -1.51 -11.43
N ALA A 80 -3.00 -0.74 -10.52
CA ALA A 80 -1.63 -0.25 -10.68
C ALA A 80 -0.63 -1.42 -10.67
N ARG A 81 0.18 -1.53 -11.71
CA ARG A 81 1.21 -2.59 -11.87
C ARG A 81 2.31 -2.56 -10.82
N ARG A 82 2.33 -1.56 -9.94
CA ARG A 82 3.37 -1.34 -8.92
C ARG A 82 3.60 -2.54 -8.01
N LEU A 83 2.53 -3.25 -7.64
CA LEU A 83 2.65 -4.45 -6.81
C LEU A 83 3.36 -5.58 -7.56
N ALA A 84 2.98 -5.83 -8.83
CA ALA A 84 3.59 -6.84 -9.67
C ALA A 84 5.09 -6.59 -9.88
N ASP A 85 5.44 -5.33 -10.18
CA ASP A 85 6.83 -4.91 -10.40
C ASP A 85 7.66 -5.08 -9.12
N ALA A 86 7.15 -4.63 -7.97
CA ALA A 86 7.85 -4.72 -6.69
C ALA A 86 8.04 -6.17 -6.19
N LEU A 87 7.13 -7.07 -6.54
CA LEU A 87 7.24 -8.50 -6.20
C LEU A 87 8.00 -9.32 -7.25
N GLY A 88 8.39 -8.72 -8.38
CA GLY A 88 9.08 -9.42 -9.47
C GLY A 88 8.21 -10.48 -10.18
N VAL A 89 6.86 -10.33 -10.10
CA VAL A 89 5.92 -11.25 -10.75
C VAL A 89 5.31 -10.58 -11.99
N GLY A 90 5.46 -11.19 -13.15
CA GLY A 90 4.89 -10.66 -14.38
C GLY A 90 3.36 -10.79 -14.41
N GLY A 91 2.65 -9.71 -14.78
CA GLY A 91 1.21 -9.69 -15.08
C GLY A 91 0.32 -10.37 -14.03
N LEU A 92 -0.14 -9.64 -13.02
CA LEU A 92 -1.12 -10.13 -12.04
C LEU A 92 -2.54 -10.11 -12.64
N GLY A 93 -3.38 -11.03 -12.18
CA GLY A 93 -4.80 -11.14 -12.49
C GLY A 93 -5.49 -11.89 -11.35
N ASN A 94 -6.71 -12.39 -11.60
CA ASN A 94 -7.49 -13.14 -10.60
C ASN A 94 -6.81 -14.44 -10.16
N VAL A 95 -5.93 -15.01 -10.98
CA VAL A 95 -5.15 -16.18 -10.60
C VAL A 95 -3.93 -15.74 -9.80
N ALA A 96 -3.82 -16.24 -8.57
CA ALA A 96 -2.69 -15.94 -7.71
C ALA A 96 -1.38 -16.50 -8.28
N ARG A 97 -0.33 -15.70 -8.24
CA ARG A 97 1.02 -16.08 -8.67
C ARG A 97 1.94 -16.16 -7.48
N ARG A 98 2.68 -17.25 -7.39
CA ARG A 98 3.72 -17.42 -6.36
C ARG A 98 4.90 -16.52 -6.66
N VAL A 99 5.37 -15.80 -5.64
CA VAL A 99 6.63 -15.06 -5.71
C VAL A 99 7.77 -16.06 -5.63
N PRO A 100 8.73 -16.03 -6.56
CA PRO A 100 9.82 -17.01 -6.59
C PRO A 100 10.74 -16.90 -5.38
N ASP A 101 11.29 -18.04 -4.92
CA ASP A 101 12.22 -18.07 -3.78
C ASP A 101 13.56 -17.37 -4.08
N ASP A 102 13.95 -17.31 -5.34
CA ASP A 102 15.13 -16.57 -5.80
C ASP A 102 14.98 -15.05 -5.66
N ALA A 103 13.75 -14.51 -5.72
CA ALA A 103 13.48 -13.10 -5.40
C ALA A 103 13.76 -12.80 -3.93
N PHE A 104 13.37 -13.71 -3.02
CA PHE A 104 13.71 -13.59 -1.60
C PHE A 104 15.22 -13.77 -1.35
N ALA A 105 15.86 -14.71 -2.05
CA ALA A 105 17.30 -14.91 -1.96
C ALA A 105 18.08 -13.67 -2.45
N ALA A 106 17.63 -13.02 -3.52
CA ALA A 106 18.19 -11.76 -4.02
C ALA A 106 18.04 -10.62 -3.00
N ALA A 107 16.95 -10.62 -2.22
CA ALA A 107 16.74 -9.70 -1.10
C ALA A 107 17.52 -10.09 0.17
N GLY A 108 18.31 -11.19 0.15
CA GLY A 108 19.10 -11.65 1.28
C GLY A 108 18.29 -12.36 2.37
N VAL A 109 17.07 -12.78 2.08
CA VAL A 109 16.15 -13.41 3.04
C VAL A 109 15.80 -14.82 2.58
N ARG A 110 15.71 -15.76 3.52
CA ARG A 110 15.15 -17.09 3.27
C ARG A 110 13.75 -17.13 3.91
N PRO A 111 12.67 -17.19 3.12
CA PRO A 111 11.33 -17.20 3.68
C PRO A 111 11.04 -18.52 4.41
N ARG A 112 10.21 -18.44 5.45
CA ARG A 112 9.70 -19.63 6.17
C ARG A 112 8.44 -20.20 5.52
N GLY A 113 7.72 -19.39 4.73
CA GLY A 113 6.50 -19.74 4.02
C GLY A 113 6.55 -19.30 2.56
N GLU A 114 5.41 -19.28 1.93
CA GLU A 114 5.24 -18.92 0.52
C GLU A 114 4.44 -17.64 0.39
N LEU A 115 4.89 -16.74 -0.49
CA LEU A 115 4.16 -15.52 -0.83
C LEU A 115 3.51 -15.67 -2.20
N TYR A 116 2.24 -15.33 -2.25
CA TYR A 116 1.45 -15.26 -3.47
C TYR A 116 0.93 -13.83 -3.67
N ALA A 117 0.72 -13.44 -4.91
CA ALA A 117 0.12 -12.16 -5.27
C ALA A 117 -0.97 -12.35 -6.32
N ALA A 118 -2.08 -11.63 -6.15
CA ALA A 118 -3.16 -11.56 -7.11
C ALA A 118 -3.62 -10.11 -7.26
N MET A 119 -4.17 -9.80 -8.43
CA MET A 119 -4.81 -8.52 -8.72
C MET A 119 -6.23 -8.80 -9.20
N LEU A 120 -7.19 -8.11 -8.62
CA LEU A 120 -8.58 -8.28 -8.95
C LEU A 120 -8.88 -7.74 -10.36
N ASP A 121 -9.25 -8.63 -11.28
CA ASP A 121 -9.89 -8.26 -12.53
C ASP A 121 -11.41 -8.19 -12.32
N MET A 122 -11.95 -6.98 -12.36
CA MET A 122 -13.36 -6.71 -12.09
C MET A 122 -14.29 -7.42 -13.08
N SER A 123 -13.93 -7.43 -14.38
CA SER A 123 -14.78 -8.01 -15.41
C SER A 123 -14.86 -9.53 -15.27
N GLU A 124 -13.71 -10.16 -15.10
CA GLU A 124 -13.61 -11.61 -14.93
C GLU A 124 -14.29 -12.06 -13.62
N SER A 125 -14.16 -11.27 -12.55
CA SER A 125 -14.77 -11.57 -11.26
C SER A 125 -16.30 -11.44 -11.30
N TRP A 126 -16.85 -10.45 -12.00
CA TRP A 126 -18.28 -10.36 -12.26
C TRP A 126 -18.78 -11.56 -13.06
N ASP A 127 -18.07 -11.97 -14.09
CA ASP A 127 -18.42 -13.13 -14.91
C ASP A 127 -18.40 -14.42 -14.08
N ALA A 128 -17.39 -14.59 -13.22
CA ALA A 128 -17.31 -15.74 -12.30
C ALA A 128 -18.48 -15.76 -11.32
N LEU A 129 -18.85 -14.60 -10.77
CA LEU A 129 -19.97 -14.44 -9.85
C LEU A 129 -21.30 -14.81 -10.51
N VAL A 130 -21.53 -14.37 -11.74
CA VAL A 130 -22.73 -14.75 -12.51
C VAL A 130 -22.78 -16.27 -12.73
N ARG A 131 -21.67 -16.89 -13.15
CA ARG A 131 -21.61 -18.34 -13.36
C ARG A 131 -21.89 -19.14 -12.09
N ARG A 132 -21.47 -18.60 -10.93
CA ARG A 132 -21.66 -19.24 -9.61
C ARG A 132 -23.11 -19.19 -9.12
N HIS A 133 -23.76 -18.04 -9.30
CA HIS A 133 -25.09 -17.78 -8.71
C HIS A 133 -26.28 -17.94 -9.67
N ALA A 134 -26.03 -18.09 -10.96
CA ALA A 134 -27.10 -18.43 -11.89
C ALA A 134 -27.66 -19.81 -11.60
N PRO A 135 -28.97 -20.00 -11.75
CA PRO A 135 -29.63 -21.30 -11.52
C PRO A 135 -29.06 -22.43 -12.34
N ASP A 136 -28.62 -22.14 -13.56
CA ASP A 136 -28.05 -23.08 -14.50
C ASP A 136 -27.09 -22.38 -15.49
N ALA A 137 -26.31 -23.17 -16.24
CA ALA A 137 -25.31 -22.66 -17.18
C ALA A 137 -25.93 -21.88 -18.36
N ALA A 138 -27.17 -22.22 -18.78
CA ALA A 138 -27.86 -21.53 -19.86
C ALA A 138 -28.24 -20.11 -19.44
N THR A 139 -28.81 -19.95 -18.24
CA THR A 139 -29.14 -18.64 -17.64
C THR A 139 -27.88 -17.81 -17.44
N ALA A 140 -26.78 -18.41 -16.97
CA ALA A 140 -25.49 -17.70 -16.84
C ALA A 140 -25.04 -17.15 -18.20
N GLN A 141 -25.10 -17.97 -19.23
CA GLN A 141 -24.67 -17.58 -20.58
C GLN A 141 -25.55 -16.48 -21.17
N GLU A 142 -26.86 -16.52 -20.93
CA GLU A 142 -27.80 -15.51 -21.36
C GLU A 142 -27.51 -14.14 -20.69
N ILE A 143 -27.22 -14.13 -19.37
CA ILE A 143 -26.83 -12.93 -18.64
C ILE A 143 -25.51 -12.35 -19.20
N LEU A 144 -24.50 -13.20 -19.35
CA LEU A 144 -23.17 -12.79 -19.84
C LEU A 144 -23.18 -12.27 -21.29
N ALA A 145 -24.08 -12.79 -22.12
CA ALA A 145 -24.25 -12.36 -23.50
C ALA A 145 -25.04 -11.04 -23.61
N ASN A 146 -25.76 -10.62 -22.58
CA ASN A 146 -26.62 -9.44 -22.61
C ASN A 146 -25.77 -8.15 -22.73
N PRO A 147 -26.04 -7.27 -23.71
CA PRO A 147 -25.30 -6.02 -23.90
C PRO A 147 -25.36 -5.09 -22.69
N LEU A 148 -26.49 -5.08 -21.95
CA LEU A 148 -26.66 -4.26 -20.75
C LEU A 148 -25.78 -4.72 -19.61
N TYR A 149 -25.58 -6.02 -19.46
CA TYR A 149 -24.64 -6.59 -18.47
C TYR A 149 -23.25 -5.99 -18.61
N ARG A 150 -22.68 -6.01 -19.83
CA ARG A 150 -21.35 -5.47 -20.10
C ARG A 150 -21.23 -3.96 -19.83
N ASN A 151 -22.30 -3.21 -20.11
CA ASN A 151 -22.33 -1.78 -19.87
C ASN A 151 -22.48 -1.44 -18.38
N ILE A 152 -23.30 -2.20 -17.66
CA ILE A 152 -23.56 -2.00 -16.24
C ILE A 152 -22.31 -2.39 -15.43
N THR A 153 -21.76 -3.58 -15.64
CA THR A 153 -20.59 -4.08 -14.89
C THR A 153 -19.35 -3.20 -15.03
N ARG A 154 -19.15 -2.58 -16.20
CA ARG A 154 -18.03 -1.63 -16.43
C ARG A 154 -18.22 -0.27 -15.77
N ARG A 155 -19.45 0.17 -15.52
CA ARG A 155 -19.78 1.53 -15.03
C ARG A 155 -20.32 1.56 -13.60
N PHE A 156 -20.64 0.41 -13.04
CA PHE A 156 -21.23 0.31 -11.70
C PHE A 156 -20.12 0.38 -10.63
N ALA A 157 -19.67 1.60 -10.32
CA ALA A 157 -18.58 1.87 -9.39
C ALA A 157 -18.81 1.23 -8.00
N GLN A 158 -20.05 1.24 -7.51
CA GLN A 158 -20.41 0.60 -6.23
C GLN A 158 -20.34 -0.94 -6.27
N GLY A 159 -20.36 -1.54 -7.45
CA GLY A 159 -20.19 -2.98 -7.62
C GLY A 159 -18.76 -3.44 -7.48
N HIS A 160 -17.79 -2.54 -7.65
CA HIS A 160 -16.36 -2.87 -7.52
C HIS A 160 -16.02 -3.27 -6.09
N ASP A 161 -16.53 -2.54 -5.11
CA ASP A 161 -16.31 -2.83 -3.70
C ASP A 161 -16.92 -4.17 -3.29
N TYR A 162 -18.13 -4.49 -3.80
CA TYR A 162 -18.77 -5.78 -3.55
C TYR A 162 -17.95 -6.94 -4.13
N ILE A 163 -17.47 -6.81 -5.38
CA ILE A 163 -16.67 -7.83 -6.04
C ILE A 163 -15.34 -8.08 -5.31
N ALA A 164 -14.72 -7.04 -4.78
CA ALA A 164 -13.50 -7.19 -3.99
C ALA A 164 -13.75 -8.01 -2.72
N MET A 165 -14.85 -7.74 -2.01
CA MET A 165 -15.23 -8.47 -0.82
C MET A 165 -15.67 -9.91 -1.13
N GLU A 166 -16.37 -10.12 -2.22
CA GLU A 166 -16.76 -11.45 -2.69
C GLU A 166 -15.52 -12.30 -3.01
N ARG A 167 -14.54 -11.71 -3.73
CA ARG A 167 -13.30 -12.42 -4.06
C ARG A 167 -12.48 -12.75 -2.82
N LEU A 168 -12.41 -11.81 -1.87
CA LEU A 168 -11.78 -12.08 -0.57
C LEU A 168 -12.42 -13.29 0.13
N PHE A 169 -13.76 -13.28 0.19
CA PHE A 169 -14.49 -14.36 0.84
C PHE A 169 -14.29 -15.71 0.11
N GLU A 170 -14.28 -15.72 -1.22
CA GLU A 170 -14.00 -16.90 -2.02
C GLU A 170 -12.62 -17.49 -1.70
N LEU A 171 -11.58 -16.67 -1.73
CA LEU A 171 -10.20 -17.07 -1.42
C LEU A 171 -10.04 -17.57 0.02
N HIS A 172 -10.81 -17.01 0.95
CA HIS A 172 -10.85 -17.47 2.33
C HIS A 172 -11.57 -18.82 2.47
N GLU A 173 -12.71 -18.98 1.76
CA GLU A 173 -13.51 -20.23 1.79
C GLU A 173 -12.76 -21.40 1.16
N ASP A 174 -11.97 -21.16 0.11
CA ASP A 174 -11.15 -22.17 -0.55
C ASP A 174 -10.06 -22.74 0.39
N GLY A 175 -9.67 -22.01 1.44
CA GLY A 175 -8.74 -22.47 2.48
C GLY A 175 -7.32 -22.75 1.97
N GLU A 176 -6.96 -22.21 0.80
CA GLU A 176 -5.63 -22.42 0.22
C GLU A 176 -4.54 -21.58 0.88
N TYR A 177 -4.91 -20.51 1.56
CA TYR A 177 -3.98 -19.53 2.16
C TYR A 177 -4.22 -19.43 3.67
N ASP A 178 -3.13 -19.40 4.42
CA ASP A 178 -3.18 -19.22 5.87
C ASP A 178 -3.41 -17.76 6.27
N LEU A 179 -2.97 -16.82 5.42
CA LEU A 179 -3.16 -15.38 5.62
C LEU A 179 -3.47 -14.67 4.30
N LEU A 180 -4.55 -13.90 4.28
CA LEU A 180 -4.95 -13.02 3.19
C LEU A 180 -4.70 -11.56 3.58
N VAL A 181 -3.87 -10.85 2.83
CA VAL A 181 -3.64 -9.41 3.00
C VAL A 181 -4.29 -8.67 1.84
N VAL A 182 -5.32 -7.87 2.12
CA VAL A 182 -6.11 -7.17 1.11
C VAL A 182 -5.71 -5.71 1.05
N ASP A 183 -5.21 -5.28 -0.09
CA ASP A 183 -4.95 -3.87 -0.41
C ASP A 183 -6.21 -3.22 -1.00
N THR A 184 -6.79 -2.28 -0.26
CA THR A 184 -8.03 -1.63 -0.69
C THR A 184 -7.77 -0.43 -1.61
N PRO A 185 -8.75 -0.09 -2.51
CA PRO A 185 -8.59 1.07 -3.38
C PRO A 185 -8.46 2.38 -2.58
N PRO A 186 -7.94 3.44 -3.21
CA PRO A 186 -7.83 4.75 -2.58
C PRO A 186 -9.21 5.44 -2.54
N SER A 187 -10.15 4.89 -1.80
CA SER A 187 -11.42 5.56 -1.55
C SER A 187 -11.37 6.26 -0.19
N LEU A 188 -11.83 7.49 -0.14
CA LEU A 188 -12.15 8.21 1.09
C LEU A 188 -13.17 7.42 1.95
N ASN A 189 -13.76 6.42 1.34
CA ASN A 189 -14.78 5.55 1.89
C ASN A 189 -14.32 4.08 1.90
N ALA A 190 -13.26 3.76 2.66
CA ALA A 190 -13.03 2.36 3.04
C ALA A 190 -14.28 1.73 3.67
N LEU A 191 -15.18 2.59 4.20
CA LEU A 191 -16.50 2.26 4.67
C LEU A 191 -17.44 1.80 3.56
N ASP A 192 -17.30 2.33 2.33
CA ASP A 192 -18.10 1.89 1.18
C ASP A 192 -17.82 0.43 0.83
N LEU A 193 -16.57 0.00 0.97
CA LEU A 193 -16.18 -1.40 0.84
C LEU A 193 -16.88 -2.28 1.87
N LEU A 194 -16.97 -1.82 3.13
CA LEU A 194 -17.63 -2.55 4.22
C LEU A 194 -19.16 -2.58 4.08
N ASP A 195 -19.75 -1.54 3.49
CA ASP A 195 -21.20 -1.45 3.26
C ASP A 195 -21.63 -2.09 1.94
N ALA A 196 -20.69 -2.39 1.05
CA ALA A 196 -20.97 -2.91 -0.29
C ALA A 196 -21.87 -4.16 -0.28
N PRO A 197 -21.65 -5.17 0.59
CA PRO A 197 -22.54 -6.34 0.67
C PRO A 197 -23.97 -5.98 1.05
N GLY A 198 -24.15 -5.06 2.02
CA GLY A 198 -25.47 -4.58 2.45
C GLY A 198 -26.17 -3.83 1.35
N ARG A 199 -25.48 -2.90 0.69
CA ARG A 199 -26.02 -2.12 -0.46
C ARG A 199 -26.45 -2.99 -1.62
N MET A 200 -25.70 -4.07 -1.90
CA MET A 200 -26.07 -5.03 -2.93
C MET A 200 -27.35 -5.78 -2.56
N ALA A 201 -27.48 -6.24 -1.32
CA ALA A 201 -28.69 -6.88 -0.83
C ALA A 201 -29.90 -5.93 -0.88
N GLU A 202 -29.74 -4.66 -0.51
CA GLU A 202 -30.79 -3.63 -0.61
C GLU A 202 -31.18 -3.34 -2.06
N PHE A 203 -30.21 -3.26 -2.98
CA PHE A 203 -30.47 -3.08 -4.39
C PHE A 203 -31.39 -4.18 -4.93
N PHE A 204 -31.11 -5.45 -4.66
CA PHE A 204 -31.97 -6.58 -5.06
C PHE A 204 -33.34 -6.56 -4.41
N SER A 205 -33.46 -5.98 -3.23
CA SER A 205 -34.71 -5.86 -2.47
C SER A 205 -35.50 -4.59 -2.80
N SER A 206 -34.93 -3.68 -3.61
CA SER A 206 -35.48 -2.35 -3.84
C SER A 206 -36.86 -2.37 -4.47
N ARG A 207 -37.71 -1.40 -4.06
CA ARG A 207 -39.05 -1.20 -4.65
C ARG A 207 -38.92 -0.82 -6.12
N LEU A 208 -37.87 -0.10 -6.50
CA LEU A 208 -37.61 0.34 -7.87
C LEU A 208 -37.47 -0.86 -8.80
N LEU A 209 -36.62 -1.82 -8.39
CA LEU A 209 -36.38 -3.03 -9.18
C LEU A 209 -37.66 -3.86 -9.33
N ARG A 210 -38.40 -4.03 -8.22
CA ARG A 210 -39.72 -4.71 -8.27
C ARG A 210 -40.71 -3.99 -9.20
N TRP A 211 -40.74 -2.67 -9.12
CA TRP A 211 -41.62 -1.87 -9.95
C TRP A 211 -41.29 -1.97 -11.46
N LEU A 212 -40.00 -2.03 -11.80
CA LEU A 212 -39.56 -2.21 -13.18
C LEU A 212 -39.92 -3.58 -13.76
N ILE A 213 -39.91 -4.64 -12.95
CA ILE A 213 -40.07 -6.04 -13.36
C ILE A 213 -41.54 -6.49 -13.34
N VAL A 214 -42.36 -6.01 -12.38
CA VAL A 214 -43.76 -6.45 -12.18
C VAL A 214 -44.60 -6.38 -13.45
N PRO A 215 -44.55 -5.34 -14.28
CA PRO A 215 -45.35 -5.27 -15.51
C PRO A 215 -45.08 -6.34 -16.54
N TYR A 216 -43.81 -6.83 -16.59
CA TYR A 216 -43.46 -7.89 -17.52
C TYR A 216 -43.78 -9.32 -17.02
N ARG A 217 -43.99 -9.46 -15.70
CA ARG A 217 -44.39 -10.75 -15.08
C ARG A 217 -45.91 -10.92 -14.99
N SER A 218 -46.70 -9.86 -14.99
CA SER A 218 -48.14 -9.91 -14.72
C SER A 218 -48.96 -9.22 -15.80
N ARG A 219 -49.77 -10.00 -16.54
CA ARG A 219 -50.70 -9.45 -17.55
C ARG A 219 -51.73 -8.49 -16.95
N LEU A 220 -52.02 -8.60 -15.65
CA LEU A 220 -53.07 -7.80 -14.98
C LEU A 220 -52.56 -6.36 -14.62
N VAL A 221 -51.28 -6.15 -14.45
CA VAL A 221 -50.70 -4.84 -14.07
C VAL A 221 -50.48 -3.94 -15.28
N ASN A 222 -50.49 -4.49 -16.49
CA ASN A 222 -50.32 -3.72 -17.74
C ASN A 222 -51.34 -2.58 -17.95
N PHE A 223 -52.46 -2.62 -17.30
CA PHE A 223 -53.49 -1.54 -17.46
C PHE A 223 -53.19 -0.27 -16.68
N ALA A 224 -52.65 -0.41 -15.46
CA ALA A 224 -52.39 0.76 -14.58
C ALA A 224 -51.03 1.44 -14.90
N SER A 225 -50.11 0.74 -15.50
CA SER A 225 -48.75 1.25 -15.82
C SER A 225 -48.63 1.81 -17.24
N ARG A 226 -49.65 1.64 -18.09
CA ARG A 226 -49.67 2.11 -19.50
C ARG A 226 -49.19 3.56 -19.70
N PRO A 227 -49.63 4.58 -18.95
CA PRO A 227 -49.20 5.97 -19.19
C PRO A 227 -47.70 6.17 -18.98
N PHE A 228 -47.13 5.51 -18.01
CA PHE A 228 -45.71 5.60 -17.73
C PHE A 228 -44.87 4.93 -18.83
N TYR A 229 -45.26 3.71 -19.24
CA TYR A 229 -44.56 3.01 -20.31
C TYR A 229 -44.63 3.74 -21.65
N GLN A 230 -45.75 4.39 -21.96
CA GLN A 230 -45.87 5.23 -23.16
C GLN A 230 -44.88 6.41 -23.15
N VAL A 231 -44.65 7.03 -22.02
CA VAL A 231 -43.64 8.11 -21.88
C VAL A 231 -42.22 7.56 -21.90
N ALA A 232 -41.97 6.50 -21.15
CA ALA A 232 -40.63 5.84 -21.11
C ALA A 232 -40.25 5.25 -22.48
N ASP A 233 -41.21 4.64 -23.19
CA ASP A 233 -41.06 4.11 -24.53
C ASP A 233 -40.71 5.20 -25.56
N ARG A 234 -41.33 6.35 -25.42
CA ARG A 234 -41.08 7.52 -26.27
C ARG A 234 -39.67 8.12 -26.08
N ILE A 235 -39.12 8.00 -24.88
CA ILE A 235 -37.80 8.57 -24.51
C ILE A 235 -36.69 7.56 -24.74
N LEU A 236 -36.89 6.29 -24.35
CA LEU A 236 -35.87 5.26 -24.27
C LEU A 236 -36.00 4.18 -25.38
N GLY A 237 -37.19 4.04 -25.96
CA GLY A 237 -37.55 3.00 -26.92
C GLY A 237 -38.00 1.69 -26.25
N SER A 238 -38.98 1.03 -26.86
CA SER A 238 -39.60 -0.22 -26.35
C SER A 238 -38.56 -1.33 -26.22
N GLN A 239 -37.71 -1.48 -27.20
CA GLN A 239 -36.67 -2.52 -27.22
C GLN A 239 -35.71 -2.38 -26.05
N PHE A 240 -35.27 -1.17 -25.72
CA PHE A 240 -34.39 -0.92 -24.58
C PHE A 240 -35.06 -1.28 -23.24
N LEU A 241 -36.33 -0.94 -23.09
CA LEU A 241 -37.11 -1.25 -21.86
C LEU A 241 -37.31 -2.78 -21.71
N GLU A 242 -37.57 -3.48 -22.82
CA GLU A 242 -37.70 -4.95 -22.84
C GLU A 242 -36.37 -5.62 -22.49
N ASP A 243 -35.26 -5.17 -23.09
CA ASP A 243 -33.92 -5.68 -22.79
C ASP A 243 -33.55 -5.43 -21.34
N LEU A 244 -33.86 -4.24 -20.80
CA LEU A 244 -33.63 -3.87 -19.41
C LEU A 244 -34.45 -4.74 -18.43
N ALA A 245 -35.74 -4.92 -18.73
CA ALA A 245 -36.60 -5.77 -17.91
C ALA A 245 -36.18 -7.25 -17.97
N GLY A 246 -35.86 -7.76 -19.16
CA GLY A 246 -35.33 -9.09 -19.37
C GLY A 246 -34.06 -9.34 -18.56
N PHE A 247 -33.12 -8.40 -18.65
CA PHE A 247 -31.86 -8.43 -17.85
C PHE A 247 -32.16 -8.53 -16.35
N PHE A 248 -33.00 -7.64 -15.80
CA PHE A 248 -33.31 -7.66 -14.38
C PHE A 248 -34.12 -8.87 -13.93
N ILE A 249 -34.95 -9.46 -14.79
CA ILE A 249 -35.66 -10.71 -14.49
C ILE A 249 -34.65 -11.87 -14.32
N LEU A 250 -33.68 -11.97 -15.25
CA LEU A 250 -32.59 -12.96 -15.17
C LEU A 250 -31.73 -12.70 -13.93
N PHE A 251 -31.35 -11.45 -13.70
CA PHE A 251 -30.52 -11.06 -12.57
C PHE A 251 -31.18 -11.32 -11.20
N GLN A 252 -32.52 -11.20 -11.13
CA GLN A 252 -33.28 -11.57 -9.93
C GLN A 252 -33.21 -13.06 -9.57
N THR A 253 -32.95 -13.94 -10.52
CA THR A 253 -32.82 -15.37 -10.22
C THR A 253 -31.64 -15.68 -9.32
N MET A 254 -30.63 -14.78 -9.31
CA MET A 254 -29.43 -14.89 -8.49
C MET A 254 -29.56 -14.21 -7.12
N ARG A 255 -30.69 -13.51 -6.84
CA ARG A 255 -30.88 -12.67 -5.64
C ARG A 255 -30.55 -13.41 -4.34
N ASP A 256 -31.12 -14.61 -4.17
CA ASP A 256 -31.01 -15.32 -2.90
C ASP A 256 -29.56 -15.76 -2.65
N GLY A 257 -28.84 -16.16 -3.71
CA GLY A 257 -27.41 -16.43 -3.66
C GLY A 257 -26.57 -15.18 -3.28
N PHE A 258 -26.88 -14.03 -3.89
CA PHE A 258 -26.20 -12.77 -3.56
C PHE A 258 -26.44 -12.32 -2.12
N VAL A 259 -27.69 -12.42 -1.63
CA VAL A 259 -28.02 -12.01 -0.25
C VAL A 259 -27.33 -12.91 0.76
N ALA A 260 -27.40 -14.23 0.57
CA ALA A 260 -26.73 -15.21 1.45
C ALA A 260 -25.21 -14.99 1.48
N ARG A 261 -24.64 -14.69 0.32
CA ARG A 261 -23.20 -14.43 0.18
C ARG A 261 -22.81 -13.11 0.84
N ALA A 262 -23.56 -12.04 0.63
CA ALA A 262 -23.36 -10.76 1.29
C ALA A 262 -23.36 -10.87 2.83
N GLU A 263 -24.27 -11.67 3.38
CA GLU A 263 -24.30 -11.98 4.81
C GLU A 263 -23.07 -12.78 5.26
N ALA A 264 -22.59 -13.72 4.45
CA ALA A 264 -21.39 -14.50 4.74
C ALA A 264 -20.14 -13.63 4.75
N VAL A 265 -20.00 -12.74 3.76
CA VAL A 265 -18.93 -11.72 3.71
C VAL A 265 -18.97 -10.81 4.95
N ASN A 266 -20.16 -10.32 5.33
CA ASN A 266 -20.30 -9.48 6.53
C ASN A 266 -19.91 -10.24 7.82
N ARG A 267 -20.19 -11.54 7.90
CA ARG A 267 -19.72 -12.36 9.04
C ARG A 267 -18.21 -12.47 9.06
N LEU A 268 -17.56 -12.73 7.92
CA LEU A 268 -16.10 -12.83 7.82
C LEU A 268 -15.41 -11.51 8.24
N ILE A 269 -15.92 -10.37 7.75
CA ILE A 269 -15.34 -9.05 8.08
C ILE A 269 -15.43 -8.76 9.59
N ARG A 270 -16.46 -9.24 10.28
CA ARG A 270 -16.68 -9.08 11.73
C ARG A 270 -16.07 -10.19 12.58
N ASP A 271 -15.51 -11.21 11.95
CA ASP A 271 -14.90 -12.34 12.64
C ASP A 271 -13.62 -11.89 13.37
N VAL A 272 -13.33 -12.51 14.50
CA VAL A 272 -12.10 -12.28 15.27
C VAL A 272 -10.83 -12.59 14.47
N ARG A 273 -10.95 -13.42 13.43
CA ARG A 273 -9.86 -13.78 12.51
C ARG A 273 -9.57 -12.72 11.46
N THR A 274 -10.44 -11.70 11.36
CA THR A 274 -10.22 -10.53 10.49
C THR A 274 -9.72 -9.35 11.31
N THR A 275 -8.77 -8.60 10.76
CA THR A 275 -8.26 -7.37 11.37
C THR A 275 -8.04 -6.28 10.33
N PHE A 276 -8.14 -5.03 10.75
CA PHE A 276 -7.91 -3.86 9.92
C PHE A 276 -6.58 -3.24 10.27
N VAL A 277 -5.84 -2.84 9.23
CA VAL A 277 -4.63 -2.04 9.31
C VAL A 277 -4.91 -0.70 8.66
N VAL A 278 -4.95 0.36 9.45
CA VAL A 278 -5.15 1.72 8.93
C VAL A 278 -3.79 2.32 8.62
N VAL A 279 -3.62 2.78 7.39
CA VAL A 279 -2.40 3.47 6.93
C VAL A 279 -2.70 4.94 6.72
N THR A 280 -1.89 5.81 7.29
CA THR A 280 -1.98 7.25 7.12
C THR A 280 -0.59 7.88 6.97
N THR A 281 -0.55 9.17 6.66
CA THR A 281 0.62 10.04 6.86
C THR A 281 0.29 11.05 7.96
N LEU A 282 1.31 11.71 8.52
CA LEU A 282 1.13 12.73 9.55
C LEU A 282 0.84 14.13 8.96
N GLU A 283 0.37 14.17 7.71
CA GLU A 283 -0.21 15.37 7.11
C GLU A 283 -1.64 15.58 7.64
N ALA A 284 -2.08 16.84 7.78
CA ALA A 284 -3.34 17.19 8.44
C ALA A 284 -4.57 16.50 7.85
N THR A 285 -4.73 16.48 6.52
CA THR A 285 -5.90 15.87 5.88
C THR A 285 -5.92 14.35 6.00
N PRO A 286 -4.85 13.61 5.63
CA PRO A 286 -4.80 12.16 5.83
C PRO A 286 -4.96 11.73 7.29
N ALA A 287 -4.45 12.51 8.24
CA ALA A 287 -4.59 12.21 9.66
C ALA A 287 -6.06 12.27 10.11
N VAL A 288 -6.78 13.34 9.75
CA VAL A 288 -8.21 13.49 10.05
C VAL A 288 -9.04 12.39 9.38
N ASP A 289 -8.76 12.09 8.11
CA ASP A 289 -9.45 11.01 7.39
C ASP A 289 -9.23 9.65 8.07
N ALA A 290 -8.01 9.40 8.56
CA ALA A 290 -7.70 8.16 9.27
C ALA A 290 -8.42 8.06 10.62
N GLU A 291 -8.52 9.14 11.38
CA GLU A 291 -9.30 9.17 12.64
C GLU A 291 -10.77 8.89 12.40
N GLN A 292 -11.38 9.51 11.39
CA GLN A 292 -12.76 9.25 11.00
C GLN A 292 -12.98 7.80 10.59
N LEU A 293 -12.03 7.22 9.87
CA LEU A 293 -12.06 5.80 9.49
C LEU A 293 -11.97 4.90 10.74
N ILE A 294 -11.06 5.18 11.66
CA ILE A 294 -10.88 4.41 12.91
C ILE A 294 -12.15 4.48 13.76
N GLU A 295 -12.75 5.66 13.90
CA GLU A 295 -13.99 5.81 14.66
C GLU A 295 -15.13 5.01 14.02
N SER A 296 -15.23 5.04 12.70
CA SER A 296 -16.21 4.24 11.97
C SER A 296 -15.99 2.72 12.08
N LEU A 297 -14.73 2.26 12.17
CA LEU A 297 -14.42 0.86 12.47
C LEU A 297 -14.91 0.50 13.88
N ARG A 298 -14.70 1.37 14.87
CA ARG A 298 -15.15 1.18 16.25
C ARG A 298 -16.68 1.11 16.36
N GLU A 299 -17.39 2.06 15.73
CA GLU A 299 -18.86 2.09 15.72
C GLU A 299 -19.46 0.81 15.14
N ARG A 300 -18.78 0.19 14.18
CA ARG A 300 -19.18 -1.06 13.51
C ARG A 300 -18.68 -2.32 14.21
N HIS A 301 -17.97 -2.18 15.34
CA HIS A 301 -17.34 -3.27 16.09
C HIS A 301 -16.36 -4.09 15.25
N LEU A 302 -15.59 -3.41 14.40
CA LEU A 302 -14.52 -4.02 13.60
C LEU A 302 -13.18 -3.88 14.31
N HIS A 303 -12.34 -4.90 14.19
CA HIS A 303 -11.10 -4.98 14.94
C HIS A 303 -9.98 -4.18 14.25
N LEU A 304 -9.60 -3.03 14.81
CA LEU A 304 -8.37 -2.34 14.44
C LEU A 304 -7.18 -3.03 15.09
N GLY A 305 -6.31 -3.64 14.28
CA GLY A 305 -5.11 -4.32 14.78
C GLY A 305 -3.87 -3.45 14.77
N LEU A 306 -3.78 -2.50 13.83
CA LEU A 306 -2.58 -1.70 13.66
C LEU A 306 -2.91 -0.35 12.99
N LEU A 307 -2.33 0.72 13.50
CA LEU A 307 -2.22 2.01 12.83
C LEU A 307 -0.79 2.20 12.32
N VAL A 308 -0.63 2.47 11.02
CA VAL A 308 0.67 2.72 10.40
C VAL A 308 0.77 4.19 9.98
N CYS A 309 1.63 4.94 10.65
CA CYS A 309 2.04 6.28 10.25
C CYS A 309 3.19 6.17 9.25
N ASN A 310 2.90 6.32 7.97
CA ASN A 310 3.86 6.15 6.87
C ASN A 310 4.49 7.49 6.45
N LYS A 311 5.69 7.44 5.88
CA LYS A 311 6.45 8.60 5.40
C LYS A 311 6.82 9.61 6.49
N VAL A 312 7.02 9.14 7.72
CA VAL A 312 7.38 9.99 8.85
C VAL A 312 8.78 10.58 8.64
N LEU A 313 8.92 11.88 8.87
CA LEU A 313 10.22 12.53 8.77
C LEU A 313 11.18 12.02 9.85
N PRO A 314 12.49 11.90 9.55
CA PRO A 314 13.48 11.47 10.55
C PRO A 314 13.45 12.34 11.81
N ALA A 315 13.50 11.73 12.97
CA ALA A 315 13.48 12.41 14.28
C ALA A 315 14.63 13.45 14.42
N SER A 316 15.72 13.29 13.66
CA SER A 316 16.83 14.25 13.62
C SER A 316 16.41 15.66 13.20
N PHE A 317 15.30 15.82 12.45
CA PHE A 317 14.79 17.15 12.13
C PHE A 317 14.24 17.89 13.36
N SER A 318 13.69 17.16 14.32
CA SER A 318 13.16 17.73 15.56
C SER A 318 14.21 17.86 16.68
N ASP A 319 15.43 17.37 16.45
CA ASP A 319 16.50 17.40 17.46
C ASP A 319 17.01 18.85 17.70
N PRO A 320 16.94 19.37 18.95
CA PRO A 320 17.35 20.74 19.26
C PRO A 320 18.80 21.07 18.91
N PRO A 321 19.81 20.21 19.14
CA PRO A 321 21.19 20.46 18.69
C PRO A 321 21.32 20.66 17.19
N VAL A 322 20.63 19.84 16.38
CA VAL A 322 20.65 19.92 14.92
C VAL A 322 19.98 21.19 14.44
N GLY A 323 18.87 21.59 15.07
CA GLY A 323 18.20 22.87 14.80
C GLY A 323 19.11 24.08 15.03
N ARG A 324 19.81 24.13 16.17
CA ARG A 324 20.79 25.20 16.46
C ARG A 324 21.92 25.23 15.42
N THR A 325 22.38 24.07 14.96
CA THR A 325 23.42 24.00 13.92
C THR A 325 22.91 24.59 12.60
N ALA A 326 21.67 24.33 12.22
CA ALA A 326 21.05 24.90 11.02
C ALA A 326 20.86 26.41 11.14
N GLU A 327 20.46 26.94 12.29
CA GLU A 327 20.37 28.39 12.57
C GLU A 327 21.74 29.05 12.41
N LEU A 328 22.80 28.49 13.03
CA LEU A 328 24.18 28.98 12.87
C LEU A 328 24.66 28.88 11.43
N LEU A 329 24.24 27.86 10.68
CA LEU A 329 24.57 27.72 9.26
C LEU A 329 23.96 28.86 8.42
N ASP A 330 22.68 29.21 8.69
CA ASP A 330 22.03 30.33 7.98
C ASP A 330 22.69 31.67 8.30
N GLU A 331 22.94 31.95 9.59
CA GLU A 331 23.59 33.21 10.04
C GLU A 331 24.99 33.37 9.47
N ARG A 332 25.77 32.31 9.34
CA ARG A 332 27.19 32.34 8.98
C ARG A 332 27.49 31.72 7.60
N ALA A 333 26.47 31.54 6.75
CA ALA A 333 26.58 30.85 5.47
C ALA A 333 27.71 31.41 4.57
N PHE A 334 27.81 32.73 4.46
CA PHE A 334 28.82 33.39 3.62
C PHE A 334 30.23 33.39 4.24
N GLU A 335 30.32 33.43 5.56
CA GLU A 335 31.59 33.28 6.27
C GLU A 335 32.15 31.86 6.09
N LEU A 336 31.30 30.84 6.30
CA LEU A 336 31.66 29.44 6.10
C LEU A 336 32.02 29.15 4.64
N ALA A 337 31.32 29.79 3.69
CA ALA A 337 31.57 29.63 2.27
C ALA A 337 33.00 30.04 1.91
N SER A 338 33.51 31.12 2.51
CA SER A 338 34.87 31.61 2.25
C SER A 338 35.95 30.59 2.64
N VAL A 339 35.70 29.80 3.68
CA VAL A 339 36.63 28.76 4.14
C VAL A 339 36.46 27.46 3.33
N LEU A 340 35.24 27.16 2.88
CA LEU A 340 34.92 25.91 2.15
C LEU A 340 35.38 25.95 0.70
N VAL A 341 35.33 27.10 0.02
CA VAL A 341 35.70 27.25 -1.40
C VAL A 341 37.08 26.69 -1.69
N ASP A 342 38.04 26.93 -0.79
CA ASP A 342 39.42 26.43 -0.97
C ASP A 342 39.57 24.94 -0.84
N ARG A 343 38.60 24.29 -0.22
CA ARG A 343 38.57 22.82 0.00
C ARG A 343 37.71 22.06 -1.01
N LEU A 344 36.87 22.75 -1.79
CA LEU A 344 36.05 22.16 -2.82
C LEU A 344 36.89 21.73 -4.03
N PRO A 345 36.60 20.57 -4.63
CA PRO A 345 37.24 20.16 -5.87
C PRO A 345 36.89 21.13 -7.00
N SER A 346 37.85 21.34 -7.92
CA SER A 346 37.53 22.01 -9.18
C SER A 346 36.67 21.14 -10.06
N ASP A 347 35.65 21.72 -10.66
CA ASP A 347 34.80 21.00 -11.61
C ASP A 347 35.59 20.71 -12.90
N PRO A 348 35.69 19.45 -13.33
CA PRO A 348 36.41 19.08 -14.54
C PRO A 348 35.82 19.67 -15.83
N GLU A 349 34.50 19.93 -15.85
CA GLU A 349 33.81 20.42 -17.05
C GLU A 349 33.90 21.93 -17.20
N THR A 350 33.88 22.67 -16.10
CA THR A 350 33.92 24.16 -16.12
C THR A 350 35.31 24.73 -15.86
N ALA A 351 36.32 23.91 -15.58
CA ALA A 351 37.68 24.25 -15.20
C ALA A 351 37.77 25.34 -14.09
N GLY A 352 36.72 25.48 -13.30
CA GLY A 352 36.59 26.50 -12.25
C GLY A 352 36.18 25.94 -10.90
N ARG A 353 36.56 26.66 -9.83
CA ARG A 353 36.00 26.48 -8.50
C ARG A 353 34.71 27.29 -8.38
N PRO A 354 33.68 26.82 -7.65
CA PRO A 354 32.51 27.63 -7.39
C PRO A 354 32.89 28.92 -6.65
N SER A 355 32.21 30.03 -6.92
CA SER A 355 32.47 31.28 -6.19
C SER A 355 31.97 31.16 -4.74
N GLY A 356 32.66 31.90 -3.82
CA GLY A 356 32.23 31.95 -2.42
C GLY A 356 30.79 32.44 -2.25
N GLU A 357 30.35 33.34 -3.12
CA GLU A 357 28.95 33.80 -3.13
C GLU A 357 27.96 32.68 -3.51
N MET A 358 28.30 31.87 -4.50
CA MET A 358 27.47 30.72 -4.89
C MET A 358 27.37 29.70 -3.74
N VAL A 359 28.51 29.34 -3.14
CA VAL A 359 28.57 28.43 -2.00
C VAL A 359 27.77 28.98 -0.81
N GLY A 360 27.90 30.27 -0.51
CA GLY A 360 27.14 30.93 0.55
C GLY A 360 25.63 30.89 0.32
N ARG A 361 25.18 31.15 -0.91
CA ARG A 361 23.75 30.99 -1.26
C ARG A 361 23.24 29.56 -1.09
N VAL A 362 24.01 28.56 -1.51
CA VAL A 362 23.63 27.14 -1.33
C VAL A 362 23.55 26.80 0.15
N LEU A 363 24.52 27.21 0.97
CA LEU A 363 24.49 26.94 2.42
C LEU A 363 23.28 27.60 3.10
N ALA A 364 22.98 28.84 2.77
CA ALA A 364 21.80 29.54 3.29
C ALA A 364 20.50 28.87 2.85
N GLU A 365 20.41 28.37 1.61
CA GLU A 365 19.25 27.65 1.12
C GLU A 365 19.06 26.29 1.82
N VAL A 366 20.14 25.56 2.04
CA VAL A 366 20.13 24.31 2.82
C VAL A 366 19.65 24.56 4.25
N ALA A 367 20.13 25.59 4.91
CA ALA A 367 19.72 25.96 6.26
C ALA A 367 18.22 26.31 6.33
N ARG A 368 17.73 27.12 5.38
CA ARG A 368 16.31 27.49 5.29
C ARG A 368 15.42 26.29 4.99
N SER A 369 15.84 25.41 4.07
CA SER A 369 15.13 24.19 3.77
C SER A 369 15.04 23.29 5.00
N PHE A 370 16.13 23.16 5.77
CA PHE A 370 16.12 22.40 7.02
C PHE A 370 15.15 23.01 8.06
N ALA A 371 15.12 24.33 8.20
CA ALA A 371 14.19 25.00 9.12
C ALA A 371 12.72 24.72 8.74
N ASN A 372 12.39 24.70 7.45
CA ASN A 372 11.06 24.32 6.98
C ASN A 372 10.72 22.86 7.30
N PHE A 373 11.63 21.91 7.04
CA PHE A 373 11.43 20.50 7.41
C PHE A 373 11.29 20.31 8.91
N ARG A 374 12.03 21.07 9.72
CA ARG A 374 11.91 21.05 11.18
C ARG A 374 10.52 21.43 11.66
N LEU A 375 9.91 22.45 11.06
CA LEU A 375 8.54 22.86 11.39
C LEU A 375 7.55 21.74 11.12
N VAL A 376 7.69 21.06 9.97
CA VAL A 376 6.85 19.92 9.60
C VAL A 376 7.08 18.76 10.56
N ALA A 377 8.34 18.39 10.81
CA ALA A 377 8.68 17.28 11.71
C ALA A 377 8.20 17.50 13.15
N THR A 378 8.17 18.74 13.63
CA THR A 378 7.62 19.06 14.96
C THR A 378 6.12 18.77 15.01
N ARG A 379 5.36 19.18 13.98
CA ARG A 379 3.93 18.87 13.87
C ARG A 379 3.65 17.38 13.75
N GLU A 380 4.46 16.67 12.94
CA GLU A 380 4.37 15.22 12.82
C GLU A 380 4.60 14.53 14.17
N ALA A 381 5.56 15.00 14.97
CA ALA A 381 5.85 14.46 16.29
C ALA A 381 4.67 14.67 17.27
N GLU A 382 4.00 15.83 17.21
CA GLU A 382 2.79 16.11 18.02
C GLU A 382 1.65 15.16 17.63
N LEU A 383 1.32 15.04 16.34
CA LEU A 383 0.28 14.13 15.85
C LEU A 383 0.61 12.66 16.15
N LEU A 384 1.87 12.25 16.01
CA LEU A 384 2.29 10.89 16.36
C LEU A 384 2.10 10.60 17.84
N HIS A 385 2.38 11.58 18.70
CA HIS A 385 2.14 11.46 20.13
C HIS A 385 0.65 11.29 20.45
N GLU A 386 -0.23 12.07 19.81
CA GLU A 386 -1.69 11.95 19.95
C GLU A 386 -2.19 10.58 19.48
N PHE A 387 -1.75 10.11 18.32
CA PHE A 387 -2.10 8.79 17.81
C PHE A 387 -1.62 7.65 18.72
N SER A 388 -0.38 7.73 19.20
CA SER A 388 0.18 6.71 20.10
C SER A 388 -0.50 6.67 21.45
N ALA A 389 -1.06 7.79 21.91
CA ALA A 389 -1.84 7.86 23.15
C ALA A 389 -3.27 7.31 22.97
N SER A 390 -3.82 7.38 21.76
CA SER A 390 -5.22 7.03 21.46
C SER A 390 -5.40 5.61 20.92
N HIS A 391 -4.32 4.96 20.42
CA HIS A 391 -4.36 3.68 19.75
C HIS A 391 -3.37 2.69 20.35
N GLU A 392 -3.82 1.46 20.55
CA GLU A 392 -3.09 0.41 21.27
C GLU A 392 -1.80 -0.01 20.56
N VAL A 393 -1.83 -0.08 19.20
CA VAL A 393 -0.66 -0.47 18.39
C VAL A 393 -0.48 0.51 17.25
N THR A 394 0.60 1.28 17.33
CA THR A 394 0.99 2.24 16.29
C THR A 394 2.40 1.93 15.81
N ALA A 395 2.56 1.79 14.50
CA ALA A 395 3.86 1.63 13.85
C ALA A 395 4.21 2.87 13.02
N THR A 396 5.49 3.19 12.94
CA THR A 396 5.99 4.30 12.13
C THR A 396 6.90 3.77 11.03
N VAL A 397 6.71 4.28 9.81
CA VAL A 397 7.58 3.99 8.67
C VAL A 397 8.24 5.30 8.24
N PRO A 398 9.56 5.41 8.32
CA PRO A 398 10.27 6.62 7.92
C PRO A 398 10.07 6.93 6.44
N TYR A 399 10.17 8.22 6.09
CA TYR A 399 10.21 8.66 4.71
C TYR A 399 11.38 7.98 3.97
N HIS A 400 11.06 7.30 2.89
CA HIS A 400 12.05 6.65 2.03
C HIS A 400 12.34 7.54 0.82
N PRO A 401 13.59 7.95 0.56
CA PRO A 401 13.92 8.90 -0.50
C PRO A 401 13.74 8.34 -1.92
N GLY A 402 13.62 7.03 -2.08
CA GLY A 402 13.37 6.33 -3.34
C GLY A 402 12.01 5.64 -3.38
N HIS A 403 11.59 5.25 -4.59
CA HIS A 403 10.42 4.37 -4.72
C HIS A 403 10.80 2.95 -4.28
N VAL A 404 9.90 2.31 -3.54
CA VAL A 404 9.99 0.87 -3.24
C VAL A 404 9.58 0.11 -4.50
N THR A 405 10.55 -0.44 -5.21
CA THR A 405 10.37 -1.05 -6.54
C THR A 405 10.71 -2.53 -6.59
N ASP A 406 11.18 -3.10 -5.48
CA ASP A 406 11.60 -4.49 -5.38
C ASP A 406 11.24 -5.11 -4.03
N LEU A 407 11.40 -6.42 -3.95
CA LEU A 407 11.10 -7.20 -2.73
C LEU A 407 12.01 -6.82 -1.56
N HIS A 408 13.26 -6.41 -1.83
CA HIS A 408 14.17 -5.95 -0.78
C HIS A 408 13.63 -4.72 -0.07
N GLY A 409 13.20 -3.72 -0.83
CA GLY A 409 12.59 -2.51 -0.28
C GLY A 409 11.27 -2.79 0.45
N LEU A 410 10.46 -3.75 -0.02
CA LEU A 410 9.25 -4.18 0.68
C LEU A 410 9.56 -4.81 2.03
N LEU A 411 10.56 -5.67 2.10
CA LEU A 411 11.01 -6.29 3.36
C LEU A 411 11.64 -5.28 4.31
N ASP A 412 12.35 -4.26 3.80
CA ASP A 412 12.88 -3.16 4.62
C ASP A 412 11.75 -2.32 5.25
N VAL A 413 10.73 -1.98 4.48
CA VAL A 413 9.52 -1.32 5.00
C VAL A 413 8.81 -2.21 6.02
N GLY A 414 8.67 -3.50 5.71
CA GLY A 414 8.06 -4.46 6.61
C GLY A 414 8.80 -4.58 7.94
N ALA A 415 10.14 -4.64 7.93
CA ALA A 415 10.95 -4.67 9.14
C ALA A 415 10.70 -3.44 10.03
N LYS A 416 10.52 -2.25 9.44
CA LYS A 416 10.18 -1.03 10.18
C LYS A 416 8.78 -1.09 10.79
N VAL A 417 7.80 -1.62 10.06
CA VAL A 417 6.45 -1.86 10.62
C VAL A 417 6.50 -2.83 11.79
N TRP A 418 7.38 -3.86 11.73
CA TRP A 418 7.59 -4.82 12.82
C TRP A 418 8.37 -4.25 14.01
N GLY A 419 8.98 -3.05 13.87
CA GLY A 419 9.79 -2.44 14.92
C GLY A 419 11.21 -3.01 15.00
N ASP A 420 11.72 -3.64 13.95
CA ASP A 420 13.10 -4.08 13.88
C ASP A 420 14.00 -2.89 13.50
N GLU A 421 15.03 -2.62 14.27
CA GLU A 421 16.17 -1.87 13.76
C GLU A 421 16.81 -2.70 12.64
N VAL A 422 16.58 -2.31 11.40
CA VAL A 422 17.38 -2.83 10.30
C VAL A 422 18.80 -2.32 10.54
N ALA A 423 19.67 -3.20 10.99
CA ALA A 423 21.11 -2.97 10.87
C ALA A 423 21.35 -2.81 9.36
N VAL A 424 21.34 -1.56 8.90
CA VAL A 424 21.75 -1.22 7.55
C VAL A 424 23.19 -1.66 7.48
N ALA A 425 23.41 -2.84 6.92
CA ALA A 425 24.70 -3.21 6.39
C ALA A 425 24.95 -2.21 5.27
N SER A 426 25.38 -1.01 5.68
CA SER A 426 25.81 0.06 4.81
C SER A 426 26.78 -0.58 3.83
N GLY A 427 26.42 -0.56 2.54
CA GLY A 427 27.22 -1.01 1.42
C GLY A 427 28.58 -0.28 1.35
N GLY A 428 29.42 -0.56 2.32
CA GLY A 428 30.83 -0.17 2.40
C GLY A 428 31.75 -1.04 1.54
N ALA A 429 31.20 -1.87 0.65
CA ALA A 429 32.03 -2.74 -0.21
C ALA A 429 32.49 -2.07 -1.52
N ALA A 430 31.84 -0.99 -1.96
CA ALA A 430 32.24 -0.32 -3.22
C ALA A 430 33.36 0.72 -3.07
N SER A 431 33.66 1.20 -1.85
CA SER A 431 34.72 2.22 -1.65
C SER A 431 36.09 1.63 -1.27
N ARG A 432 36.21 0.32 -1.02
CA ARG A 432 37.52 -0.31 -0.69
C ARG A 432 38.28 -0.91 -1.86
N ALA A 433 37.71 -0.91 -3.07
CA ALA A 433 38.37 -1.43 -4.26
C ALA A 433 39.26 -0.41 -4.98
N VAL A 434 39.15 0.89 -4.69
CA VAL A 434 39.93 1.97 -5.37
C VAL A 434 41.20 2.36 -4.62
N SER A 435 41.37 1.97 -3.35
CA SER A 435 42.54 2.39 -2.56
C SER A 435 43.67 1.35 -2.43
N ARG A 436 43.60 0.21 -3.13
CA ARG A 436 44.65 -0.85 -3.07
C ARG A 436 45.49 -1.06 -4.35
N SER A 437 45.40 -0.15 -5.34
CA SER A 437 46.21 -0.24 -6.57
C SER A 437 47.33 0.80 -6.68
N ARG A 438 47.82 1.34 -5.57
CA ARG A 438 49.03 2.18 -5.57
C ARG A 438 49.98 1.75 -4.46
N SER A 439 50.66 0.62 -4.64
CA SER A 439 52.03 0.35 -4.12
C SER A 439 52.45 -1.07 -4.49
N SER A 440 53.04 -1.22 -5.66
CA SER A 440 54.12 -2.18 -5.88
C SER A 440 54.83 -1.82 -7.20
N HIS A 441 55.84 -0.96 -7.08
CA HIS A 441 56.93 -0.94 -8.06
C HIS A 441 57.84 -2.10 -7.79
N GLY A 442 58.18 -2.83 -8.83
CA GLY A 442 59.17 -3.92 -8.74
C GLY A 442 59.34 -4.63 -10.07
N SER A 443 60.19 -4.10 -10.91
CA SER A 443 61.14 -4.71 -11.90
C SER A 443 60.90 -6.16 -12.35
N GLY A 444 60.91 -6.36 -13.70
CA GLY A 444 61.22 -7.64 -14.30
C GLY A 444 60.87 -7.73 -15.79
N ARG A 445 61.85 -7.44 -16.60
CA ARG A 445 62.15 -7.78 -18.01
C ARG A 445 61.39 -8.96 -18.63
N GLY A 446 60.97 -8.76 -19.90
CA GLY A 446 61.30 -9.78 -20.91
C GLY A 446 60.17 -10.20 -21.83
N SER A 447 60.31 -9.78 -23.11
CA SER A 447 60.17 -10.59 -24.32
C SER A 447 58.80 -10.85 -24.99
N LYS A 448 58.65 -10.15 -26.09
CA LYS A 448 58.28 -10.62 -27.47
C LYS A 448 56.89 -11.18 -27.79
N SER A 449 56.29 -10.48 -28.74
CA SER A 449 55.69 -10.94 -30.03
C SER A 449 54.27 -11.53 -30.01
N GLY A 450 53.43 -10.95 -30.83
CA GLY A 450 52.19 -11.59 -31.36
C GLY A 450 51.16 -10.62 -31.89
N THR A 451 51.40 -10.22 -33.12
CA THR A 451 50.48 -9.48 -34.00
C THR A 451 49.18 -10.27 -34.27
N SER A 452 48.01 -9.68 -34.14
CA SER A 452 46.89 -10.00 -35.03
C SER A 452 45.83 -8.88 -34.99
N MET A 453 45.65 -8.34 -36.18
CA MET A 453 44.53 -7.50 -36.63
C MET A 453 43.18 -8.24 -36.49
N VAL A 454 42.11 -7.54 -36.22
CA VAL A 454 40.84 -7.61 -36.97
C VAL A 454 39.89 -6.50 -36.46
N ARG A 455 39.72 -5.50 -37.29
CA ARG A 455 38.53 -4.87 -37.92
C ARG A 455 37.37 -4.36 -37.03
N ASP A 456 37.20 -3.06 -37.21
CA ASP A 456 36.00 -2.20 -37.09
C ASP A 456 34.73 -2.82 -37.64
N THR A 457 33.64 -2.61 -36.96
CA THR A 457 32.33 -2.34 -37.59
C THR A 457 31.54 -1.38 -36.67
N ALA A 458 31.52 -0.12 -37.10
CA ALA A 458 30.56 0.87 -36.62
C ALA A 458 29.22 0.63 -37.34
N ALA A 459 28.13 0.56 -36.61
CA ALA A 459 26.78 0.66 -37.14
C ALA A 459 26.09 1.88 -36.52
N SER A 460 25.94 2.87 -37.38
CA SER A 460 25.15 4.08 -37.17
C SER A 460 23.66 3.73 -37.18
N VAL A 461 22.91 4.20 -36.16
CA VAL A 461 21.45 4.20 -36.20
C VAL A 461 20.96 5.63 -36.38
N GLU A 462 20.32 5.84 -37.53
CA GLU A 462 19.64 7.06 -37.90
C GLU A 462 18.39 7.31 -37.06
N VAL A 463 18.28 8.54 -36.53
CA VAL A 463 17.09 9.07 -35.90
C VAL A 463 16.17 9.66 -36.98
N GLY A 464 15.06 8.96 -37.27
CA GLY A 464 13.99 9.45 -38.13
C GLY A 464 13.15 10.53 -37.42
N LYS A 465 13.20 11.74 -37.94
CA LYS A 465 12.28 12.84 -37.62
C LYS A 465 10.99 12.69 -38.39
N THR A 466 9.84 12.59 -37.70
CA THR A 466 8.52 12.75 -38.32
C THR A 466 7.97 14.13 -37.95
N PRO A 467 7.42 14.91 -38.89
CA PRO A 467 6.97 16.28 -38.66
C PRO A 467 5.55 16.31 -38.06
N LEU A 468 5.35 17.22 -37.11
CA LEU A 468 4.08 17.65 -36.53
C LEU A 468 3.19 18.32 -37.59
N LYS A 469 1.94 17.89 -37.67
CA LYS A 469 0.87 18.46 -38.49
C LYS A 469 0.04 19.39 -37.63
N GLU A 470 0.00 20.66 -37.96
CA GLU A 470 -0.87 21.69 -37.37
C GLU A 470 -2.32 21.43 -37.77
N PRO A 471 -3.34 21.75 -36.89
CA PRO A 471 -4.73 21.77 -37.30
C PRO A 471 -5.10 23.14 -37.84
N GLY A 472 -5.55 23.16 -39.07
CA GLY A 472 -6.12 24.33 -39.73
C GLY A 472 -7.47 24.74 -39.13
N SER A 473 -7.62 26.05 -39.00
CA SER A 473 -8.86 26.76 -38.79
C SER A 473 -9.76 26.65 -40.02
N ASP A 474 -11.01 26.29 -39.86
CA ASP A 474 -12.07 26.71 -40.78
C ASP A 474 -13.33 27.09 -40.03
N ALA A 475 -13.69 28.35 -40.18
CA ALA A 475 -14.96 28.94 -39.80
C ALA A 475 -15.89 28.91 -41.01
N GLY A 476 -17.18 28.70 -40.79
CA GLY A 476 -18.17 29.09 -41.79
C GLY A 476 -19.42 28.23 -41.89
N SER A 477 -20.53 28.84 -41.47
CA SER A 477 -21.96 28.62 -41.74
C SER A 477 -22.68 27.68 -40.88
#